data_d7dcbb7a983b2a17d260be45f967a76e
#
_entry.id   d7dcbb7a983b2a17d260be45f967a76e
#
_cell.length_a   1.000
_cell.length_b   1.000
_cell.length_c   1.000
_cell.angle_alpha   90.00
_cell.angle_beta   90.00
_cell.angle_gamma   90.00
#
_symmetry.space_group_name_H-M   'P 1'
#
loop_
_entity.id
_entity.type
_entity.pdbx_description
1 polymer ?
#
loop_
_entity_poly.entity_id
_entity_poly.type
_entity_poly.pdbx_seq_one_letter_code
_entity_poly.pdbx_strand_id
1 'polypeptide(L)'
;MKDLFDKIIVNKGPLGKYASIAEGYFAFPKLEGPIGNRMKFNGKEVITWSVNDYLGLANLPEVREADIEAAKKYGSAYPMGARLMSGHTKFHEQLENELANFVSKEKAYVLNFGYQGILSTIDSLVSKNDVIVYDIDAHACIV
;
A
#
# COMPACT_ATOMS: atom_id res chain seq x y z
N MET A 1 18.83 -32.67 -13.53
CA MET A 1 18.73 -31.21 -13.84
C MET A 1 18.04 -30.57 -12.67
N LYS A 2 18.64 -29.60 -11.98
CA LYS A 2 17.96 -28.88 -10.89
C LYS A 2 16.89 -27.97 -11.53
N ASP A 3 15.67 -28.07 -11.10
CA ASP A 3 14.59 -27.24 -11.60
C ASP A 3 14.58 -25.85 -10.91
N LEU A 4 13.64 -24.98 -11.30
CA LEU A 4 13.51 -23.65 -10.73
C LEU A 4 13.23 -23.69 -9.23
N PHE A 5 12.42 -24.65 -8.79
CA PHE A 5 11.98 -24.77 -7.39
C PHE A 5 13.09 -25.27 -6.48
N ASP A 6 14.01 -26.13 -6.98
CA ASP A 6 15.20 -26.54 -6.21
C ASP A 6 16.03 -25.35 -5.73
N LYS A 7 16.12 -24.29 -6.54
CA LYS A 7 16.82 -23.05 -6.15
C LYS A 7 16.09 -22.29 -5.05
N ILE A 8 14.76 -22.30 -5.08
CA ILE A 8 13.93 -21.61 -4.09
C ILE A 8 13.99 -22.32 -2.73
N ILE A 9 13.95 -23.64 -2.72
CA ILE A 9 14.03 -24.46 -1.50
C ILE A 9 15.34 -24.19 -0.73
N VAL A 10 16.41 -23.99 -1.45
CA VAL A 10 17.75 -23.71 -0.84
C VAL A 10 17.88 -22.26 -0.39
N ASN A 11 17.17 -21.33 -1.05
CA ASN A 11 17.23 -19.91 -0.73
C ASN A 11 16.32 -19.59 0.46
N LYS A 12 16.92 -19.30 1.60
CA LYS A 12 16.19 -18.94 2.83
C LYS A 12 15.74 -17.47 2.85
N GLY A 13 15.89 -16.75 1.75
CA GLY A 13 15.49 -15.36 1.62
C GLY A 13 16.20 -14.41 2.61
N PRO A 14 15.65 -13.20 2.81
CA PRO A 14 16.24 -12.17 3.69
C PRO A 14 16.40 -12.62 5.14
N LEU A 15 15.53 -13.50 5.62
CA LEU A 15 15.57 -14.01 6.99
C LEU A 15 16.65 -15.07 7.21
N GLY A 16 17.16 -15.70 6.14
CA GLY A 16 18.24 -16.68 6.20
C GLY A 16 17.98 -17.79 7.22
N LYS A 17 18.93 -18.03 8.13
CA LYS A 17 18.80 -19.04 9.18
C LYS A 17 17.66 -18.82 10.18
N TYR A 18 17.13 -17.61 10.25
CA TYR A 18 16.03 -17.27 11.16
C TYR A 18 14.65 -17.49 10.56
N ALA A 19 14.54 -17.90 9.29
CA ALA A 19 13.25 -18.04 8.60
C ALA A 19 12.24 -18.89 9.38
N SER A 20 12.67 -20.03 9.94
CA SER A 20 11.80 -20.93 10.72
C SER A 20 11.35 -20.37 12.07
N ILE A 21 12.13 -19.44 12.65
CA ILE A 21 11.82 -18.80 13.93
C ILE A 21 10.96 -17.57 13.71
N ALA A 22 11.17 -16.87 12.59
CA ALA A 22 10.50 -15.62 12.27
C ALA A 22 9.09 -15.84 11.72
N GLU A 23 8.80 -17.02 11.14
CA GLU A 23 7.50 -17.31 10.56
C GLU A 23 6.39 -17.21 11.61
N GLY A 24 5.34 -16.46 11.26
CA GLY A 24 4.19 -16.23 12.12
C GLY A 24 4.46 -15.32 13.33
N TYR A 25 5.68 -14.79 13.48
CA TYR A 25 5.98 -13.79 14.51
C TYR A 25 6.53 -12.50 13.88
N PHE A 26 7.68 -12.56 13.21
CA PHE A 26 8.29 -11.40 12.53
C PHE A 26 7.89 -11.32 11.04
N ALA A 27 7.50 -12.45 10.45
CA ALA A 27 7.01 -12.54 9.09
C ALA A 27 5.61 -13.18 9.10
N PHE A 28 4.68 -12.53 8.40
CA PHE A 28 3.28 -12.96 8.28
C PHE A 28 2.55 -13.16 9.62
N PRO A 29 2.64 -12.22 10.60
CA PRO A 29 1.90 -12.34 11.85
C PRO A 29 0.39 -12.31 11.57
N LYS A 30 -0.34 -13.24 12.19
CA LYS A 30 -1.81 -13.28 12.07
C LYS A 30 -2.42 -12.37 13.12
N LEU A 31 -2.64 -11.12 12.76
CA LEU A 31 -3.30 -10.15 13.62
C LEU A 31 -4.82 -10.24 13.45
N GLU A 32 -5.55 -10.09 14.53
CA GLU A 32 -7.00 -10.21 14.60
C GLU A 32 -7.62 -8.96 15.21
N GLY A 33 -8.87 -8.68 14.81
CA GLY A 33 -9.66 -7.55 15.29
C GLY A 33 -9.64 -6.35 14.34
N PRO A 34 -10.29 -5.25 14.71
CA PRO A 34 -10.24 -4.00 13.94
C PRO A 34 -8.82 -3.47 13.82
N ILE A 35 -8.52 -2.85 12.67
CA ILE A 35 -7.24 -2.18 12.46
C ILE A 35 -7.07 -1.08 13.51
N GLY A 36 -5.90 -1.03 14.16
CA GLY A 36 -5.61 -0.02 15.15
C GLY A 36 -4.27 -0.23 15.84
N ASN A 37 -3.97 0.64 16.79
CA ASN A 37 -2.74 0.57 17.57
C ASN A 37 -2.72 -0.62 18.56
N ARG A 38 -3.85 -1.30 18.76
CA ARG A 38 -3.99 -2.51 19.56
C ARG A 38 -4.79 -3.53 18.79
N MET A 39 -4.20 -4.71 18.61
CA MET A 39 -4.82 -5.85 17.94
C MET A 39 -4.53 -7.13 18.72
N LYS A 40 -5.16 -8.23 18.37
CA LYS A 40 -4.86 -9.52 18.99
C LYS A 40 -3.84 -10.29 18.16
N PHE A 41 -2.90 -10.92 18.83
CA PHE A 41 -1.94 -11.85 18.28
C PHE A 41 -1.85 -13.07 19.20
N ASN A 42 -2.11 -14.27 18.67
CA ASN A 42 -2.16 -15.51 19.45
C ASN A 42 -3.03 -15.40 20.71
N GLY A 43 -4.21 -14.79 20.58
CA GLY A 43 -5.18 -14.59 21.65
C GLY A 43 -4.83 -13.50 22.69
N LYS A 44 -3.69 -12.85 22.54
CA LYS A 44 -3.25 -11.75 23.45
C LYS A 44 -3.34 -10.41 22.76
N GLU A 45 -3.73 -9.38 23.51
CA GLU A 45 -3.65 -8.01 23.01
C GLU A 45 -2.20 -7.55 22.93
N VAL A 46 -1.83 -6.97 21.78
CA VAL A 46 -0.50 -6.42 21.51
C VAL A 46 -0.60 -5.01 20.94
N ILE A 47 0.44 -4.21 21.16
CA ILE A 47 0.60 -2.92 20.47
C ILE A 47 1.11 -3.21 19.07
N THR A 48 0.41 -2.65 18.06
CA THR A 48 0.70 -2.89 16.65
C THR A 48 1.41 -1.68 16.06
N TRP A 49 2.66 -1.87 15.65
CA TRP A 49 3.50 -0.81 15.05
C TRP A 49 3.56 -0.87 13.53
N SER A 50 3.02 -1.93 12.92
CA SER A 50 3.17 -2.23 11.48
C SER A 50 1.96 -1.89 10.62
N VAL A 51 0.92 -1.27 11.17
CA VAL A 51 -0.25 -0.86 10.39
C VAL A 51 -0.05 0.52 9.77
N ASN A 52 -0.57 0.69 8.55
CA ASN A 52 -0.44 1.94 7.79
C ASN A 52 -1.56 2.95 8.09
N ASP A 53 -2.20 2.84 9.24
CA ASP A 53 -3.23 3.77 9.73
C ASP A 53 -2.59 4.88 10.58
N TYR A 54 -1.69 5.66 9.99
CA TYR A 54 -0.83 6.63 10.68
C TYR A 54 -1.60 7.70 11.45
N LEU A 55 -2.77 8.10 10.95
CA LEU A 55 -3.63 9.12 11.56
C LEU A 55 -4.82 8.54 12.32
N GLY A 56 -4.97 7.21 12.35
CA GLY A 56 -6.10 6.54 13.02
C GLY A 56 -7.45 6.74 12.32
N LEU A 57 -7.45 7.08 11.02
CA LEU A 57 -8.67 7.42 10.30
C LEU A 57 -9.50 6.20 9.88
N ALA A 58 -8.90 5.01 9.80
CA ALA A 58 -9.58 3.81 9.29
C ALA A 58 -10.80 3.39 10.14
N ASN A 59 -10.83 3.76 11.41
CA ASN A 59 -11.93 3.44 12.31
C ASN A 59 -12.81 4.64 12.69
N LEU A 60 -12.60 5.80 12.10
CA LEU A 60 -13.50 6.92 12.30
C LEU A 60 -14.91 6.57 11.79
N PRO A 61 -15.96 6.79 12.59
CA PRO A 61 -17.33 6.46 12.19
C PRO A 61 -17.72 7.13 10.87
N GLU A 62 -17.34 8.37 10.66
CA GLU A 62 -17.66 9.15 9.46
C GLU A 62 -17.01 8.56 8.21
N VAL A 63 -15.77 8.08 8.30
CA VAL A 63 -15.05 7.45 7.19
C VAL A 63 -15.67 6.11 6.84
N ARG A 64 -15.98 5.31 7.86
CA ARG A 64 -16.60 3.99 7.68
C ARG A 64 -18.01 4.08 7.10
N GLU A 65 -18.81 5.03 7.58
CA GLU A 65 -20.17 5.22 7.06
C GLU A 65 -20.16 5.66 5.60
N ALA A 66 -19.26 6.60 5.24
CA ALA A 66 -19.09 7.02 3.84
C ALA A 66 -18.72 5.85 2.91
N ASP A 67 -17.84 4.94 3.37
CA ASP A 67 -17.46 3.74 2.62
C ASP A 67 -18.64 2.77 2.45
N ILE A 68 -19.38 2.51 3.53
CA ILE A 68 -20.59 1.67 3.53
C ILE A 68 -21.64 2.23 2.57
N GLU A 69 -21.92 3.51 2.63
CA GLU A 69 -22.89 4.17 1.74
C GLU A 69 -22.43 4.12 0.29
N ALA A 70 -21.16 4.35 0.02
CA ALA A 70 -20.60 4.25 -1.31
C ALA A 70 -20.73 2.81 -1.86
N ALA A 71 -20.40 1.81 -1.05
CA ALA A 71 -20.55 0.40 -1.45
C ALA A 71 -22.01 0.01 -1.72
N LYS A 72 -22.97 0.47 -0.92
CA LYS A 72 -24.40 0.27 -1.16
C LYS A 72 -24.88 0.90 -2.46
N LYS A 73 -24.39 2.07 -2.80
CA LYS A 73 -24.85 2.86 -3.95
C LYS A 73 -24.18 2.49 -5.27
N TYR A 74 -22.89 2.18 -5.22
CA TYR A 74 -22.08 2.01 -6.43
C TYR A 74 -21.54 0.58 -6.59
N GLY A 75 -21.69 -0.27 -5.60
CA GLY A 75 -21.07 -1.61 -5.55
C GLY A 75 -19.70 -1.59 -4.87
N SER A 76 -19.28 -2.78 -4.43
CA SER A 76 -18.09 -2.96 -3.58
C SER A 76 -16.76 -2.75 -4.31
N ALA A 77 -16.73 -2.67 -5.62
CA ALA A 77 -15.50 -2.54 -6.41
C ALA A 77 -15.62 -1.44 -7.48
N TYR A 78 -16.35 -0.40 -7.18
CA TYR A 78 -16.53 0.74 -8.09
C TYR A 78 -15.31 1.67 -8.09
N PRO A 79 -14.84 2.12 -9.25
CA PRO A 79 -15.21 1.76 -10.62
C PRO A 79 -14.33 0.63 -11.15
N MET A 80 -14.81 -0.53 -11.36
CA MET A 80 -14.08 -1.71 -11.77
C MET A 80 -13.47 -1.57 -13.18
N GLY A 81 -12.43 -0.74 -13.30
CA GLY A 81 -11.75 -0.48 -14.58
C GLY A 81 -10.47 0.35 -14.41
N ALA A 82 -9.58 0.28 -15.40
CA ALA A 82 -8.41 1.15 -15.46
C ALA A 82 -8.85 2.61 -15.74
N ARG A 83 -8.19 3.57 -15.11
CA ARG A 83 -8.54 5.00 -15.26
C ARG A 83 -8.51 5.48 -16.71
N LEU A 84 -7.56 4.98 -17.51
CA LEU A 84 -7.45 5.34 -18.92
C LEU A 84 -8.68 4.89 -19.75
N MET A 85 -9.37 3.86 -19.34
CA MET A 85 -10.47 3.25 -20.07
C MET A 85 -11.84 3.65 -19.50
N SER A 86 -12.25 3.01 -18.44
CA SER A 86 -13.59 3.16 -17.85
C SER A 86 -13.56 3.41 -16.32
N GLY A 87 -12.39 3.46 -15.72
CA GLY A 87 -12.21 3.57 -14.27
C GLY A 87 -12.04 4.99 -13.76
N HIS A 88 -12.04 6.02 -14.61
CA HIS A 88 -11.98 7.41 -14.16
C HIS A 88 -13.37 7.93 -13.84
N THR A 89 -13.55 8.50 -12.67
CA THR A 89 -14.83 8.97 -12.18
C THR A 89 -14.75 10.40 -11.65
N LYS A 90 -15.90 11.05 -11.49
CA LYS A 90 -15.99 12.36 -10.83
C LYS A 90 -15.39 12.39 -9.42
N PHE A 91 -15.36 11.24 -8.72
CA PHE A 91 -14.76 11.17 -7.39
C PHE A 91 -13.24 11.25 -7.43
N HIS A 92 -12.61 10.74 -8.50
CA HIS A 92 -11.17 10.96 -8.71
C HIS A 92 -10.88 12.45 -8.91
N GLU A 93 -11.64 13.12 -9.77
CA GLU A 93 -11.46 14.55 -10.04
C GLU A 93 -11.68 15.40 -8.79
N GLN A 94 -12.74 15.10 -8.03
CA GLN A 94 -13.03 15.80 -6.79
C GLN A 94 -11.89 15.62 -5.78
N LEU A 95 -11.46 14.38 -5.53
CA LEU A 95 -10.38 14.07 -4.60
C LEU A 95 -9.07 14.73 -5.03
N GLU A 96 -8.73 14.68 -6.31
CA GLU A 96 -7.53 15.31 -6.86
C GLU A 96 -7.54 16.82 -6.67
N ASN A 97 -8.67 17.48 -6.90
CA ASN A 97 -8.82 18.91 -6.66
C ASN A 97 -8.70 19.26 -5.16
N GLU A 98 -9.33 18.49 -4.29
CA GLU A 98 -9.24 18.69 -2.85
C GLU A 98 -7.81 18.48 -2.34
N LEU A 99 -7.12 17.43 -2.80
CA LEU A 99 -5.72 17.17 -2.44
C LEU A 99 -4.79 18.28 -2.96
N ALA A 100 -4.96 18.73 -4.21
CA ALA A 100 -4.18 19.82 -4.76
C ALA A 100 -4.32 21.09 -3.93
N ASN A 101 -5.55 21.45 -3.56
CA ASN A 101 -5.84 22.59 -2.69
C ASN A 101 -5.21 22.43 -1.30
N PHE A 102 -5.34 21.25 -0.70
CA PHE A 102 -4.80 20.94 0.64
C PHE A 102 -3.28 21.11 0.71
N VAL A 103 -2.56 20.68 -0.33
CA VAL A 103 -1.10 20.81 -0.40
C VAL A 103 -0.62 22.07 -1.12
N SER A 104 -1.54 22.98 -1.48
CA SER A 104 -1.23 24.23 -2.20
C SER A 104 -0.46 23.99 -3.51
N LYS A 105 -0.90 23.03 -4.30
CA LYS A 105 -0.38 22.73 -5.64
C LYS A 105 -1.46 22.94 -6.70
N GLU A 106 -1.03 23.16 -7.94
CA GLU A 106 -1.96 23.37 -9.06
C GLU A 106 -2.76 22.13 -9.41
N LYS A 107 -2.15 20.95 -9.28
CA LYS A 107 -2.74 19.67 -9.63
C LYS A 107 -2.28 18.57 -8.68
N ALA A 108 -3.12 17.58 -8.51
CA ALA A 108 -2.79 16.30 -7.90
C ALA A 108 -3.24 15.17 -8.83
N TYR A 109 -2.62 14.03 -8.71
CA TYR A 109 -3.00 12.81 -9.42
C TYR A 109 -2.97 11.64 -8.45
N VAL A 110 -4.11 10.97 -8.28
CA VAL A 110 -4.24 9.83 -7.36
C VAL A 110 -3.85 8.55 -8.07
N LEU A 111 -2.93 7.81 -7.46
CA LEU A 111 -2.48 6.49 -7.88
C LEU A 111 -2.90 5.45 -6.83
N ASN A 112 -3.47 4.34 -7.29
CA ASN A 112 -4.06 3.34 -6.40
C ASN A 112 -3.01 2.54 -5.60
N PHE A 113 -1.80 2.41 -6.13
CA PHE A 113 -0.73 1.61 -5.53
C PHE A 113 0.54 2.45 -5.39
N GLY A 114 0.97 2.69 -4.15
CA GLY A 114 2.11 3.54 -3.85
C GLY A 114 3.40 3.06 -4.53
N TYR A 115 3.71 1.77 -4.46
CA TYR A 115 4.91 1.20 -5.09
C TYR A 115 4.92 1.44 -6.60
N GLN A 116 3.87 0.99 -7.30
CA GLN A 116 3.76 1.16 -8.75
C GLN A 116 3.65 2.63 -9.15
N GLY A 117 2.95 3.42 -8.35
CA GLY A 117 2.78 4.84 -8.60
C GLY A 117 4.11 5.59 -8.62
N ILE A 118 4.94 5.39 -7.61
CA ILE A 118 6.26 6.02 -7.54
C ILE A 118 7.17 5.51 -8.65
N LEU A 119 7.23 4.18 -8.85
CA LEU A 119 8.01 3.57 -9.92
C LEU A 119 7.64 4.14 -11.30
N SER A 120 6.33 4.16 -11.62
CA SER A 120 5.85 4.67 -12.90
C SER A 120 6.09 6.17 -13.06
N THR A 121 6.01 6.95 -11.99
CA THR A 121 6.29 8.37 -12.01
C THR A 121 7.76 8.63 -12.33
N ILE A 122 8.66 7.91 -11.68
CA ILE A 122 10.10 8.01 -11.95
C ILE A 122 10.40 7.60 -13.39
N ASP A 123 9.90 6.45 -13.83
CA ASP A 123 10.10 5.94 -15.20
C ASP A 123 9.58 6.91 -16.28
N SER A 124 8.49 7.62 -15.98
CA SER A 124 7.91 8.60 -16.89
C SER A 124 8.67 9.92 -16.98
N LEU A 125 9.36 10.30 -15.91
CA LEU A 125 10.03 11.59 -15.80
C LEU A 125 11.51 11.55 -16.17
N VAL A 126 12.17 10.40 -16.03
CA VAL A 126 13.60 10.26 -16.24
C VAL A 126 13.92 9.37 -17.42
N SER A 127 15.08 9.56 -18.01
CA SER A 127 15.60 8.83 -19.17
C SER A 127 16.98 8.27 -18.85
N LYS A 128 17.53 7.48 -19.80
CA LYS A 128 18.88 6.94 -19.70
C LYS A 128 20.01 7.98 -19.56
N ASN A 129 19.70 9.26 -19.82
CA ASN A 129 20.68 10.35 -19.72
C ASN A 129 20.58 11.12 -18.41
N ASP A 130 19.62 10.77 -17.56
CA ASP A 130 19.39 11.41 -16.28
C ASP A 130 20.08 10.63 -15.15
N VAL A 131 20.35 11.30 -14.05
CA VAL A 131 20.94 10.71 -12.85
C VAL A 131 19.95 10.88 -11.70
N ILE A 132 19.62 9.76 -11.07
CA ILE A 132 18.78 9.77 -9.86
C ILE A 132 19.70 9.71 -8.66
N VAL A 133 19.60 10.73 -7.79
CA VAL A 133 20.28 10.74 -6.49
C VAL A 133 19.25 10.46 -5.41
N TYR A 134 19.47 9.42 -4.64
CA TYR A 134 18.54 8.99 -3.59
C TYR A 134 19.28 8.64 -2.30
N ASP A 135 18.57 8.67 -1.19
CA ASP A 135 19.08 8.25 0.12
C ASP A 135 19.33 6.73 0.16
N ILE A 136 20.34 6.28 0.89
CA ILE A 136 20.70 4.85 1.00
C ILE A 136 19.55 4.00 1.57
N ASP A 137 18.73 4.61 2.42
CA ASP A 137 17.56 3.98 3.04
C ASP A 137 16.27 4.25 2.26
N ALA A 138 16.36 4.73 1.01
CA ALA A 138 15.19 4.95 0.17
C ALA A 138 14.38 3.68 -0.01
N HIS A 139 13.06 3.85 -0.10
CA HIS A 139 12.15 2.73 -0.33
C HIS A 139 12.43 2.04 -1.68
N ALA A 140 12.25 0.74 -1.73
CA ALA A 140 12.49 -0.11 -2.91
C ALA A 140 11.76 0.32 -4.20
N CYS A 141 10.75 1.19 -4.13
CA CYS A 141 10.11 1.76 -5.32
C CYS A 141 10.94 2.85 -6.01
N ILE A 142 12.05 3.30 -5.39
CA ILE A 142 12.95 4.34 -5.91
C ILE A 142 14.26 3.72 -6.41
N VAL A 143 14.68 2.61 -5.79
CA VAL A 143 15.96 1.92 -6.04
C VAL A 143 15.93 1.02 -7.28
#